data_9b9cd479b4a8c5187172ca6f1d83b191
#
_entry.id   9b9cd479b4a8c5187172ca6f1d83b191
#
_cell.length_a   1.000
_cell.length_b   1.000
_cell.length_c   1.000
_cell.angle_alpha   90.00
_cell.angle_beta   90.00
_cell.angle_gamma   90.00
#
_symmetry.space_group_name_H-M   'P 1'
#
loop_
_entity.id
_entity.type
_entity.pdbx_description
1 polymer ?
#
loop_
_entity_poly.entity_id
_entity_poly.type
_entity_poly.pdbx_seq_one_letter_code
_entity_poly.pdbx_strand_id
1 'polypeptide(L)'
;MSLFGKRKGKQALSESSKSWRYINRFTFISNSSLAVIVILISPILFTIIAYPDTFSLSWNEGRGGFLFATVFIAVELIGTHYKISDKKIYIVISLSAITIGYFISLSFGLRYWIVSAAHFYNVQLVDSWQWMWDFIIMALFIVSSLGILFGKKWYKIAPAGAIYLIGSAVLLSLDAFFPFNSLGPLQLIVPVYLQIDQDVIRFIDNHIMNLGPGIPVTATGNLLVLNGLHGPFALQVFWPSAGVHSMIIYTLVMLAFLFKMQIPIRRKIIYFLIGTIGTATVNLIRIISLSMFALIVTTNVHEWETFHSVAGEIMFLPWLGIYIVVIMFTEGKITRKLQIAAARTNPNKTVPTSIITPADRLDNKNDDYNNTAAISPKDSLKTDKREF
;
A
#
# COMPACT_ATOMS: atom_id res chain seq x y z
N MET A 1 -17.95 61.53 31.83
CA MET A 1 -16.72 60.81 31.44
C MET A 1 -16.77 59.38 31.96
N SER A 2 -17.60 58.43 31.46
CA SER A 2 -17.70 57.04 31.99
C SER A 2 -18.47 56.06 31.09
N LEU A 3 -18.63 56.29 29.83
CA LEU A 3 -19.38 55.34 28.94
C LEU A 3 -18.54 54.63 27.87
N PHE A 4 -17.29 55.03 27.67
CA PHE A 4 -16.40 54.45 26.64
C PHE A 4 -15.56 53.25 27.13
N GLY A 5 -15.40 53.02 28.43
CA GLY A 5 -14.58 51.93 28.99
C GLY A 5 -15.25 50.56 29.00
N LYS A 6 -16.61 50.51 29.07
CA LYS A 6 -17.35 49.23 29.15
C LYS A 6 -17.56 48.49 27.82
N ARG A 7 -17.42 49.17 26.66
CA ARG A 7 -17.56 48.51 25.35
C ARG A 7 -16.31 47.75 24.91
N LYS A 8 -15.10 48.24 25.21
CA LYS A 8 -13.84 47.56 24.86
C LYS A 8 -13.64 46.26 25.64
N GLY A 9 -14.06 46.19 26.92
CA GLY A 9 -13.93 44.96 27.70
C GLY A 9 -14.87 43.82 27.26
N LYS A 10 -16.06 44.14 26.77
CA LYS A 10 -17.01 43.12 26.26
C LYS A 10 -16.60 42.57 24.89
N GLN A 11 -15.92 43.36 24.03
CA GLN A 11 -15.39 42.89 22.76
C GLN A 11 -14.18 41.95 22.96
N ALA A 12 -13.25 42.30 23.84
CA ALA A 12 -12.07 41.45 24.15
C ALA A 12 -12.48 40.11 24.79
N LEU A 13 -13.50 40.10 25.68
CA LEU A 13 -14.04 38.85 26.26
C LEU A 13 -14.80 38.01 25.22
N SER A 14 -15.47 38.62 24.23
CA SER A 14 -16.14 37.93 23.12
C SER A 14 -15.14 37.29 22.15
N GLU A 15 -14.03 37.98 21.85
CA GLU A 15 -12.97 37.44 20.96
C GLU A 15 -12.16 36.33 21.66
N SER A 16 -11.85 36.48 22.95
CA SER A 16 -11.22 35.43 23.75
C SER A 16 -12.08 34.16 23.81
N SER A 17 -13.40 34.32 24.06
CA SER A 17 -14.30 33.16 24.09
C SER A 17 -14.52 32.50 22.73
N LYS A 18 -14.37 33.23 21.63
CA LYS A 18 -14.38 32.66 20.28
C LYS A 18 -13.08 31.92 19.98
N SER A 19 -11.92 32.45 20.39
CA SER A 19 -10.61 31.81 20.28
C SER A 19 -10.56 30.47 21.04
N TRP A 20 -11.04 30.46 22.30
CA TRP A 20 -11.15 29.23 23.10
C TRP A 20 -12.08 28.18 22.51
N ARG A 21 -13.18 28.58 21.87
CA ARG A 21 -14.07 27.66 21.15
C ARG A 21 -13.46 27.11 19.87
N TYR A 22 -12.60 27.85 19.20
CA TYR A 22 -11.85 27.38 18.03
C TYR A 22 -10.75 26.37 18.42
N ILE A 23 -10.01 26.65 19.51
CA ILE A 23 -8.96 25.75 20.01
C ILE A 23 -9.58 24.42 20.50
N ASN A 24 -10.66 24.47 21.27
CA ASN A 24 -11.36 23.24 21.69
C ASN A 24 -12.02 22.48 20.55
N ARG A 25 -12.46 23.14 19.48
CA ARG A 25 -12.94 22.45 18.27
C ARG A 25 -11.80 21.77 17.50
N PHE A 26 -10.62 22.37 17.46
CA PHE A 26 -9.47 21.79 16.76
C PHE A 26 -8.94 20.54 17.46
N THR A 27 -8.83 20.55 18.78
CA THR A 27 -8.42 19.40 19.59
C THR A 27 -9.45 18.28 19.58
N PHE A 28 -10.75 18.59 19.61
CA PHE A 28 -11.82 17.59 19.55
C PHE A 28 -11.92 16.91 18.16
N ILE A 29 -11.68 17.64 17.08
CA ILE A 29 -11.69 17.11 15.70
C ILE A 29 -10.47 16.22 15.44
N SER A 30 -9.30 16.55 15.96
CA SER A 30 -8.09 15.71 15.89
C SER A 30 -8.28 14.39 16.65
N ASN A 31 -8.90 14.42 17.82
CA ASN A 31 -9.16 13.21 18.62
C ASN A 31 -10.22 12.29 17.98
N SER A 32 -11.16 12.80 17.20
CA SER A 32 -12.22 11.96 16.60
C SER A 32 -11.71 11.06 15.46
N SER A 33 -10.80 11.53 14.62
CA SER A 33 -10.22 10.69 13.54
C SER A 33 -9.34 9.58 14.11
N LEU A 34 -8.56 9.88 15.14
CA LEU A 34 -7.71 8.91 15.82
C LEU A 34 -8.55 7.85 16.55
N ALA A 35 -9.64 8.26 17.22
CA ALA A 35 -10.57 7.33 17.85
C ALA A 35 -11.22 6.38 16.83
N VAL A 36 -11.62 6.88 15.66
CA VAL A 36 -12.18 6.06 14.58
C VAL A 36 -11.15 5.04 14.07
N ILE A 37 -9.91 5.46 13.86
CA ILE A 37 -8.82 4.56 13.45
C ILE A 37 -8.64 3.46 14.51
N VAL A 38 -8.54 3.82 15.79
CA VAL A 38 -8.35 2.86 16.88
C VAL A 38 -9.51 1.86 16.94
N ILE A 39 -10.76 2.31 16.78
CA ILE A 39 -11.94 1.41 16.80
C ILE A 39 -11.91 0.46 15.58
N LEU A 40 -11.57 0.96 14.39
CA LEU A 40 -11.49 0.13 13.19
C LEU A 40 -10.35 -0.90 13.25
N ILE A 41 -9.25 -0.55 13.90
CA ILE A 41 -8.09 -1.44 14.03
C ILE A 41 -8.21 -2.37 15.25
N SER A 42 -9.12 -2.08 16.20
CA SER A 42 -9.19 -2.82 17.47
C SER A 42 -9.35 -4.35 17.32
N PRO A 43 -10.14 -4.95 16.38
CA PRO A 43 -10.19 -6.39 16.21
C PRO A 43 -8.87 -6.96 15.68
N ILE A 44 -8.15 -6.19 14.84
CA ILE A 44 -6.83 -6.59 14.33
C ILE A 44 -5.82 -6.59 15.48
N LEU A 45 -5.78 -5.51 16.27
CA LEU A 45 -4.91 -5.44 17.45
C LEU A 45 -5.19 -6.57 18.45
N PHE A 46 -6.47 -6.89 18.66
CA PHE A 46 -6.85 -8.03 19.49
C PHE A 46 -6.24 -9.33 18.94
N THR A 47 -6.37 -9.60 17.63
CA THR A 47 -5.82 -10.84 17.04
C THR A 47 -4.29 -10.90 17.14
N ILE A 48 -3.58 -9.77 16.99
CA ILE A 48 -2.13 -9.71 17.17
C ILE A 48 -1.72 -10.09 18.58
N ILE A 49 -2.44 -9.59 19.58
CA ILE A 49 -2.12 -9.84 21.00
C ILE A 49 -2.52 -11.26 21.42
N ALA A 50 -3.71 -11.72 20.99
CA ALA A 50 -4.26 -13.00 21.42
C ALA A 50 -3.67 -14.20 20.66
N TYR A 51 -3.22 -14.01 19.43
CA TYR A 51 -2.74 -15.07 18.52
C TYR A 51 -1.48 -14.66 17.76
N PRO A 52 -0.39 -14.26 18.43
CA PRO A 52 0.82 -13.75 17.78
C PRO A 52 1.43 -14.74 16.79
N ASP A 53 1.40 -16.03 17.10
CA ASP A 53 1.96 -17.11 16.28
C ASP A 53 1.25 -17.30 14.93
N THR A 54 0.06 -16.68 14.74
CA THR A 54 -0.70 -16.74 13.49
C THR A 54 -0.37 -15.62 12.52
N PHE A 55 0.53 -14.72 12.90
CA PHE A 55 0.93 -13.59 12.05
C PHE A 55 2.16 -13.92 11.21
N SER A 56 2.05 -15.00 10.43
CA SER A 56 2.96 -15.24 9.32
C SER A 56 2.70 -14.22 8.23
N LEU A 57 3.78 -13.70 7.66
CA LEU A 57 3.71 -12.84 6.47
C LEU A 57 3.50 -13.66 5.21
N SER A 58 3.74 -14.96 5.25
CA SER A 58 3.38 -15.89 4.17
C SER A 58 1.90 -15.82 3.87
N TRP A 59 1.58 -15.64 2.62
CA TRP A 59 0.24 -15.34 2.10
C TRP A 59 -0.89 -16.25 2.63
N ASN A 60 -0.68 -17.56 2.67
CA ASN A 60 -1.69 -18.56 3.04
C ASN A 60 -1.45 -19.22 4.40
N GLU A 61 -0.48 -18.73 5.18
CA GLU A 61 -0.06 -19.36 6.44
C GLU A 61 -0.58 -18.62 7.68
N GLY A 62 -1.39 -17.58 7.52
CA GLY A 62 -1.88 -16.85 8.67
C GLY A 62 -2.58 -15.54 8.42
N ARG A 63 -2.56 -14.68 9.44
CA ARG A 63 -3.23 -13.38 9.50
C ARG A 63 -2.32 -12.19 9.19
N GLY A 64 -1.11 -12.39 8.67
CA GLY A 64 -0.14 -11.32 8.40
C GLY A 64 -0.71 -10.22 7.50
N GLY A 65 -1.61 -10.57 6.58
CA GLY A 65 -2.34 -9.61 5.75
C GLY A 65 -3.15 -8.56 6.52
N PHE A 66 -3.55 -8.82 7.77
CA PHE A 66 -4.24 -7.82 8.60
C PHE A 66 -3.36 -6.61 8.93
N LEU A 67 -2.02 -6.79 8.97
CA LEU A 67 -1.09 -5.69 9.18
C LEU A 67 -1.15 -4.69 8.02
N PHE A 68 -1.21 -5.20 6.78
CA PHE A 68 -1.35 -4.33 5.60
C PHE A 68 -2.68 -3.59 5.59
N ALA A 69 -3.78 -4.28 5.91
CA ALA A 69 -5.09 -3.64 6.05
C ALA A 69 -5.05 -2.52 7.09
N THR A 70 -4.37 -2.74 8.23
CA THR A 70 -4.17 -1.73 9.28
C THR A 70 -3.45 -0.49 8.74
N VAL A 71 -2.33 -0.69 8.04
CA VAL A 71 -1.55 0.41 7.46
C VAL A 71 -2.40 1.19 6.44
N PHE A 72 -3.12 0.50 5.55
CA PHE A 72 -3.99 1.16 4.57
C PHE A 72 -5.10 1.98 5.23
N ILE A 73 -5.81 1.42 6.22
CA ILE A 73 -6.87 2.12 6.95
C ILE A 73 -6.31 3.35 7.67
N ALA A 74 -5.16 3.20 8.36
CA ALA A 74 -4.53 4.29 9.08
C ALA A 74 -4.11 5.42 8.13
N VAL A 75 -3.37 5.11 7.06
CA VAL A 75 -2.89 6.11 6.08
C VAL A 75 -4.06 6.84 5.40
N GLU A 76 -5.16 6.13 5.12
CA GLU A 76 -6.33 6.74 4.48
C GLU A 76 -7.13 7.65 5.39
N LEU A 77 -7.17 7.36 6.68
CA LEU A 77 -7.97 8.11 7.65
C LEU A 77 -7.16 9.18 8.41
N ILE A 78 -5.82 9.08 8.45
CA ILE A 78 -4.98 10.12 9.04
C ILE A 78 -5.19 11.44 8.30
N GLY A 79 -5.45 12.51 9.05
CA GLY A 79 -5.66 13.85 8.50
C GLY A 79 -7.02 14.10 7.86
N THR A 80 -7.93 13.11 7.88
CA THR A 80 -9.31 13.31 7.44
C THR A 80 -10.18 13.84 8.58
N HIS A 81 -10.88 14.94 8.33
CA HIS A 81 -11.74 15.55 9.33
C HIS A 81 -13.21 15.35 8.95
N TYR A 82 -13.86 14.37 9.57
CA TYR A 82 -15.27 14.10 9.37
C TYR A 82 -16.07 14.30 10.66
N LYS A 83 -17.21 14.99 10.55
CA LYS A 83 -18.20 15.03 11.63
C LYS A 83 -18.94 13.69 11.65
N ILE A 84 -18.63 12.83 12.60
CA ILE A 84 -19.28 11.54 12.80
C ILE A 84 -20.22 11.68 14.01
N SER A 85 -21.45 11.16 13.88
CA SER A 85 -22.39 11.12 14.97
C SER A 85 -22.03 10.03 15.99
N ASP A 86 -22.19 10.33 17.28
CA ASP A 86 -21.89 9.38 18.38
C ASP A 86 -22.64 8.07 18.23
N LYS A 87 -23.91 8.11 17.77
CA LYS A 87 -24.70 6.90 17.49
C LYS A 87 -24.00 5.94 16.53
N LYS A 88 -23.37 6.47 15.47
CA LYS A 88 -22.63 5.66 14.50
C LYS A 88 -21.37 5.04 15.12
N ILE A 89 -20.68 5.78 15.99
CA ILE A 89 -19.50 5.28 16.70
C ILE A 89 -19.89 4.12 17.61
N TYR A 90 -20.98 4.22 18.38
CA TYR A 90 -21.46 3.12 19.23
C TYR A 90 -21.81 1.86 18.40
N ILE A 91 -22.44 2.02 17.23
CA ILE A 91 -22.73 0.87 16.36
C ILE A 91 -21.45 0.20 15.90
N VAL A 92 -20.42 0.97 15.51
CA VAL A 92 -19.14 0.43 15.07
C VAL A 92 -18.38 -0.24 16.22
N ILE A 93 -18.44 0.30 17.45
CA ILE A 93 -17.91 -0.35 18.64
C ILE A 93 -18.61 -1.69 18.88
N SER A 94 -19.92 -1.76 18.74
CA SER A 94 -20.66 -3.02 18.87
C SER A 94 -20.26 -4.04 17.80
N LEU A 95 -20.06 -3.61 16.54
CA LEU A 95 -19.56 -4.47 15.48
C LEU A 95 -18.13 -4.96 15.77
N SER A 96 -17.28 -4.08 16.30
CA SER A 96 -15.92 -4.46 16.73
C SER A 96 -15.98 -5.53 17.83
N ALA A 97 -16.85 -5.36 18.82
CA ALA A 97 -17.03 -6.34 19.89
C ALA A 97 -17.53 -7.70 19.36
N ILE A 98 -18.48 -7.70 18.40
CA ILE A 98 -18.96 -8.91 17.74
C ILE A 98 -17.80 -9.62 16.97
N THR A 99 -17.00 -8.84 16.25
CA THR A 99 -15.84 -9.36 15.50
C THR A 99 -14.79 -9.96 16.45
N ILE A 100 -14.49 -9.29 17.56
CA ILE A 100 -13.61 -9.82 18.59
C ILE A 100 -14.22 -11.09 19.19
N GLY A 101 -15.53 -11.13 19.43
CA GLY A 101 -16.26 -12.32 19.87
C GLY A 101 -16.09 -13.52 18.92
N TYR A 102 -16.11 -13.29 17.61
CA TYR A 102 -15.77 -14.33 16.62
C TYR A 102 -14.36 -14.87 16.85
N PHE A 103 -13.35 -14.00 16.96
CA PHE A 103 -11.97 -14.46 17.17
C PHE A 103 -11.79 -15.20 18.51
N ILE A 104 -12.46 -14.76 19.58
CA ILE A 104 -12.47 -15.48 20.85
C ILE A 104 -13.08 -16.87 20.68
N SER A 105 -14.21 -17.00 19.96
CA SER A 105 -14.90 -18.26 19.75
C SER A 105 -14.07 -19.30 18.99
N LEU A 106 -13.05 -18.87 18.22
CA LEU A 106 -12.11 -19.79 17.57
C LEU A 106 -11.37 -20.67 18.58
N SER A 107 -10.99 -20.12 19.75
CA SER A 107 -10.35 -20.88 20.84
C SER A 107 -11.34 -21.80 21.59
N PHE A 108 -12.64 -21.51 21.52
CA PHE A 108 -13.69 -22.33 22.15
C PHE A 108 -14.31 -23.39 21.22
N GLY A 109 -13.59 -23.74 20.14
CA GLY A 109 -13.96 -24.87 19.27
C GLY A 109 -14.53 -24.45 17.90
N LEU A 110 -14.79 -23.17 17.64
CA LEU A 110 -15.24 -22.74 16.32
C LEU A 110 -14.22 -23.10 15.22
N ARG A 111 -12.91 -23.02 15.52
CA ARG A 111 -11.85 -23.43 14.59
C ARG A 111 -11.98 -24.89 14.19
N TYR A 112 -12.27 -25.76 15.16
CA TYR A 112 -12.51 -27.19 14.90
C TYR A 112 -13.68 -27.38 13.93
N TRP A 113 -14.80 -26.69 14.11
CA TRP A 113 -15.94 -26.76 13.19
C TRP A 113 -15.60 -26.29 11.79
N ILE A 114 -14.84 -25.19 11.65
CA ILE A 114 -14.38 -24.67 10.36
C ILE A 114 -13.52 -25.71 9.64
N VAL A 115 -12.57 -26.34 10.33
CA VAL A 115 -11.69 -27.38 9.78
C VAL A 115 -12.47 -28.65 9.45
N SER A 116 -13.41 -29.05 10.30
CA SER A 116 -14.29 -30.22 10.04
C SER A 116 -15.15 -30.01 8.81
N ALA A 117 -15.63 -28.79 8.58
CA ALA A 117 -16.36 -28.44 7.36
C ALA A 117 -15.45 -28.53 6.12
N ALA A 118 -14.18 -28.14 6.20
CA ALA A 118 -13.23 -28.32 5.10
C ALA A 118 -13.10 -29.81 4.71
N HIS A 119 -12.96 -30.68 5.68
CA HIS A 119 -12.89 -32.11 5.43
C HIS A 119 -14.19 -32.69 4.87
N PHE A 120 -15.35 -32.19 5.34
CA PHE A 120 -16.65 -32.60 4.81
C PHE A 120 -16.83 -32.21 3.32
N TYR A 121 -16.34 -31.04 2.93
CA TYR A 121 -16.38 -30.57 1.53
C TYR A 121 -15.16 -31.01 0.70
N ASN A 122 -14.30 -31.88 1.21
CA ASN A 122 -13.07 -32.37 0.55
C ASN A 122 -12.14 -31.24 0.09
N VAL A 123 -12.03 -30.18 0.90
CA VAL A 123 -11.11 -29.06 0.62
C VAL A 123 -9.68 -29.56 0.84
N GLN A 124 -8.84 -29.45 -0.18
CA GLN A 124 -7.45 -29.93 -0.11
C GLN A 124 -6.55 -28.99 0.69
N LEU A 125 -6.71 -27.66 0.51
CA LEU A 125 -5.93 -26.64 1.24
C LEU A 125 -6.72 -26.15 2.47
N VAL A 126 -6.67 -26.92 3.55
CA VAL A 126 -7.40 -26.63 4.80
C VAL A 126 -6.93 -25.32 5.43
N ASP A 127 -5.66 -24.97 5.32
CA ASP A 127 -5.12 -23.71 5.84
C ASP A 127 -5.71 -22.50 5.11
N SER A 128 -5.73 -22.52 3.78
CA SER A 128 -6.37 -21.46 3.00
C SER A 128 -7.86 -21.33 3.34
N TRP A 129 -8.57 -22.47 3.53
CA TRP A 129 -9.97 -22.47 3.96
C TRP A 129 -10.17 -21.80 5.33
N GLN A 130 -9.35 -22.14 6.32
CA GLN A 130 -9.53 -21.59 7.67
C GLN A 130 -9.21 -20.09 7.74
N TRP A 131 -8.17 -19.64 7.04
CA TRP A 131 -7.81 -18.21 6.99
C TRP A 131 -8.78 -17.40 6.14
N MET A 132 -9.35 -17.97 5.08
CA MET A 132 -10.41 -17.36 4.29
C MET A 132 -11.55 -16.82 5.16
N TRP A 133 -12.03 -17.58 6.12
CA TRP A 133 -13.11 -17.16 7.03
C TRP A 133 -12.69 -15.97 7.90
N ASP A 134 -11.47 -15.97 8.40
CA ASP A 134 -10.94 -14.87 9.20
C ASP A 134 -10.88 -13.55 8.37
N PHE A 135 -10.45 -13.64 7.11
CA PHE A 135 -10.43 -12.50 6.20
C PHE A 135 -11.84 -12.04 5.78
N ILE A 136 -12.78 -12.96 5.55
CA ILE A 136 -14.18 -12.63 5.26
C ILE A 136 -14.79 -11.84 6.42
N ILE A 137 -14.66 -12.32 7.65
CA ILE A 137 -15.23 -11.67 8.84
C ILE A 137 -14.60 -10.29 9.04
N MET A 138 -13.28 -10.17 8.90
CA MET A 138 -12.59 -8.89 9.02
C MET A 138 -13.00 -7.92 7.90
N ALA A 139 -13.14 -8.38 6.66
CA ALA A 139 -13.60 -7.59 5.53
C ALA A 139 -15.04 -7.07 5.76
N LEU A 140 -15.94 -7.94 6.21
CA LEU A 140 -17.32 -7.58 6.54
C LEU A 140 -17.35 -6.51 7.65
N PHE A 141 -16.54 -6.67 8.69
CA PHE A 141 -16.42 -5.67 9.75
C PHE A 141 -15.97 -4.31 9.20
N ILE A 142 -14.87 -4.27 8.47
CA ILE A 142 -14.32 -3.01 7.94
C ILE A 142 -15.27 -2.34 6.95
N VAL A 143 -15.82 -3.09 5.98
CA VAL A 143 -16.76 -2.54 4.98
C VAL A 143 -18.02 -2.00 5.64
N SER A 144 -18.62 -2.77 6.56
CA SER A 144 -19.82 -2.35 7.28
C SER A 144 -19.57 -1.12 8.14
N SER A 145 -18.44 -1.10 8.86
CA SER A 145 -18.04 0.03 9.71
C SER A 145 -17.80 1.30 8.88
N LEU A 146 -17.07 1.21 7.78
CA LEU A 146 -16.86 2.34 6.86
C LEU A 146 -18.19 2.80 6.23
N GLY A 147 -19.08 1.87 5.86
CA GLY A 147 -20.41 2.16 5.36
C GLY A 147 -21.28 2.91 6.37
N ILE A 148 -21.26 2.52 7.64
CA ILE A 148 -21.99 3.19 8.73
C ILE A 148 -21.42 4.59 9.01
N LEU A 149 -20.09 4.71 9.11
CA LEU A 149 -19.42 5.97 9.41
C LEU A 149 -19.61 6.99 8.29
N PHE A 150 -19.33 6.62 7.05
CA PHE A 150 -19.24 7.53 5.91
C PHE A 150 -20.38 7.39 4.89
N GLY A 151 -21.28 6.44 5.08
CA GLY A 151 -22.38 6.15 4.15
C GLY A 151 -21.85 5.73 2.77
N LYS A 152 -22.61 6.02 1.71
CA LYS A 152 -22.24 5.66 0.32
C LYS A 152 -20.92 6.28 -0.18
N LYS A 153 -20.29 7.20 0.57
CA LYS A 153 -19.04 7.85 0.16
C LYS A 153 -17.79 7.11 0.67
N TRP A 154 -17.91 6.04 1.45
CA TRP A 154 -16.80 5.31 2.06
C TRP A 154 -15.73 4.89 1.04
N TYR A 155 -16.15 4.43 -0.15
CA TYR A 155 -15.22 4.00 -1.22
C TYR A 155 -14.35 5.12 -1.79
N LYS A 156 -14.72 6.40 -1.55
CA LYS A 156 -13.89 7.57 -1.93
C LYS A 156 -12.98 8.02 -0.79
N ILE A 157 -13.28 7.62 0.45
CA ILE A 157 -12.61 8.09 1.65
C ILE A 157 -11.50 7.11 2.05
N ALA A 158 -11.85 5.85 2.26
CA ALA A 158 -10.94 4.82 2.73
C ALA A 158 -11.23 3.45 2.08
N PRO A 159 -10.99 3.29 0.77
CA PRO A 159 -11.25 2.04 0.08
C PRO A 159 -10.14 1.00 0.21
N ALA A 160 -8.86 1.39 0.41
CA ALA A 160 -7.72 0.51 0.22
C ALA A 160 -7.72 -0.67 1.20
N GLY A 161 -7.93 -0.41 2.50
CA GLY A 161 -7.98 -1.48 3.50
C GLY A 161 -9.12 -2.46 3.25
N ALA A 162 -10.31 -1.96 2.89
CA ALA A 162 -11.46 -2.80 2.57
C ALA A 162 -11.23 -3.65 1.30
N ILE A 163 -10.73 -3.04 0.22
CA ILE A 163 -10.42 -3.74 -1.04
C ILE A 163 -9.35 -4.80 -0.81
N TYR A 164 -8.33 -4.49 -0.03
CA TYR A 164 -7.27 -5.44 0.31
C TYR A 164 -7.83 -6.67 1.04
N LEU A 165 -8.65 -6.48 2.09
CA LEU A 165 -9.24 -7.58 2.85
C LEU A 165 -10.20 -8.43 2.01
N ILE A 166 -11.06 -7.80 1.19
CA ILE A 166 -11.94 -8.52 0.26
C ILE A 166 -11.12 -9.31 -0.75
N GLY A 167 -10.12 -8.68 -1.35
CA GLY A 167 -9.25 -9.33 -2.32
C GLY A 167 -8.51 -10.52 -1.72
N SER A 168 -8.00 -10.38 -0.50
CA SER A 168 -7.35 -11.48 0.23
C SER A 168 -8.32 -12.62 0.53
N ALA A 169 -9.56 -12.31 0.95
CA ALA A 169 -10.59 -13.32 1.16
C ALA A 169 -10.92 -14.09 -0.14
N VAL A 170 -11.05 -13.36 -1.27
CA VAL A 170 -11.29 -13.98 -2.59
C VAL A 170 -10.13 -14.89 -3.00
N LEU A 171 -8.88 -14.45 -2.81
CA LEU A 171 -7.71 -15.25 -3.17
C LEU A 171 -7.62 -16.53 -2.33
N LEU A 172 -7.81 -16.43 -1.00
CA LEU A 172 -7.84 -17.59 -0.14
C LEU A 172 -9.00 -18.55 -0.50
N SER A 173 -10.13 -17.99 -0.97
CA SER A 173 -11.23 -18.82 -1.51
C SER A 173 -10.82 -19.54 -2.78
N LEU A 174 -10.11 -18.86 -3.69
CA LEU A 174 -9.60 -19.51 -4.91
C LEU A 174 -8.62 -20.64 -4.56
N ASP A 175 -7.71 -20.42 -3.62
CA ASP A 175 -6.80 -21.48 -3.14
C ASP A 175 -7.55 -22.65 -2.53
N ALA A 176 -8.53 -22.39 -1.67
CA ALA A 176 -9.29 -23.43 -0.99
C ALA A 176 -10.10 -24.29 -1.97
N PHE A 177 -10.77 -23.67 -2.95
CA PHE A 177 -11.64 -24.37 -3.90
C PHE A 177 -10.93 -24.86 -5.17
N PHE A 178 -9.80 -24.25 -5.55
CA PHE A 178 -9.04 -24.56 -6.76
C PHE A 178 -7.55 -24.75 -6.44
N PRO A 179 -7.20 -25.78 -5.68
CA PRO A 179 -5.81 -26.01 -5.29
C PRO A 179 -4.92 -26.40 -6.47
N PHE A 180 -3.64 -26.06 -6.38
CA PHE A 180 -2.58 -26.46 -7.31
C PHE A 180 -2.89 -26.10 -8.78
N ASN A 181 -3.04 -27.10 -9.67
CA ASN A 181 -3.21 -26.95 -11.10
C ASN A 181 -4.67 -26.80 -11.58
N SER A 182 -5.63 -26.79 -10.68
CA SER A 182 -7.05 -26.80 -11.05
C SER A 182 -7.52 -25.53 -11.75
N LEU A 183 -6.83 -24.38 -11.58
CA LEU A 183 -7.09 -23.13 -12.29
C LEU A 183 -6.22 -23.02 -13.55
N GLY A 184 -6.51 -23.83 -14.56
CA GLY A 184 -5.75 -23.95 -15.80
C GLY A 184 -5.30 -22.64 -16.46
N PRO A 185 -6.17 -21.61 -16.62
CA PRO A 185 -5.74 -20.34 -17.24
C PRO A 185 -4.63 -19.61 -16.47
N LEU A 186 -4.63 -19.65 -15.15
CA LEU A 186 -3.58 -19.02 -14.33
C LEU A 186 -2.28 -19.80 -14.37
N GLN A 187 -2.36 -21.11 -14.59
CA GLN A 187 -1.18 -21.98 -14.72
C GLN A 187 -0.41 -21.72 -16.02
N LEU A 188 -1.02 -21.17 -17.06
CA LEU A 188 -0.38 -20.90 -18.36
C LEU A 188 0.81 -19.94 -18.27
N ILE A 189 0.89 -19.12 -17.24
CA ILE A 189 2.02 -18.20 -17.03
C ILE A 189 3.29 -18.93 -16.57
N VAL A 190 3.15 -20.07 -15.91
CA VAL A 190 4.25 -20.81 -15.27
C VAL A 190 5.30 -21.25 -16.27
N PRO A 191 4.97 -21.92 -17.39
CA PRO A 191 5.97 -22.34 -18.38
C PRO A 191 6.78 -21.18 -18.93
N VAL A 192 6.16 -19.98 -19.08
CA VAL A 192 6.86 -18.78 -19.56
C VAL A 192 7.92 -18.33 -18.56
N TYR A 193 7.57 -18.27 -17.27
CA TYR A 193 8.54 -17.91 -16.23
C TYR A 193 9.67 -18.93 -16.13
N LEU A 194 9.37 -20.25 -16.19
CA LEU A 194 10.38 -21.29 -16.08
C LEU A 194 11.30 -21.34 -17.30
N GLN A 195 10.81 -21.01 -18.50
CA GLN A 195 11.65 -20.90 -19.68
C GLN A 195 12.65 -19.75 -19.55
N ILE A 196 12.18 -18.57 -19.08
CA ILE A 196 13.06 -17.42 -18.84
C ILE A 196 14.07 -17.74 -17.73
N ASP A 197 13.63 -18.38 -16.65
CA ASP A 197 14.51 -18.82 -15.55
C ASP A 197 15.62 -19.74 -16.09
N GLN A 198 15.26 -20.75 -16.86
CA GLN A 198 16.21 -21.66 -17.49
C GLN A 198 17.24 -20.91 -18.36
N ASP A 199 16.80 -19.98 -19.19
CA ASP A 199 17.68 -19.24 -20.10
C ASP A 199 18.62 -18.32 -19.32
N VAL A 200 18.14 -17.66 -18.27
CA VAL A 200 18.95 -16.81 -17.40
C VAL A 200 19.97 -17.63 -16.61
N ILE A 201 19.57 -18.76 -16.03
CA ILE A 201 20.49 -19.63 -15.28
C ILE A 201 21.57 -20.18 -16.20
N ARG A 202 21.23 -20.64 -17.40
CA ARG A 202 22.21 -21.09 -18.39
C ARG A 202 23.18 -19.99 -18.79
N PHE A 203 22.66 -18.76 -18.95
CA PHE A 203 23.54 -17.61 -19.24
C PHE A 203 24.50 -17.34 -18.08
N ILE A 204 24.04 -17.37 -16.84
CA ILE A 204 24.88 -17.17 -15.64
C ILE A 204 25.92 -18.31 -15.52
N ASP A 205 25.50 -19.55 -15.73
CA ASP A 205 26.39 -20.69 -15.65
C ASP A 205 27.52 -20.60 -16.70
N ASN A 206 27.16 -20.34 -17.94
CA ASN A 206 28.14 -20.28 -19.07
C ASN A 206 29.14 -19.12 -18.95
N HIS A 207 28.78 -18.00 -18.30
CA HIS A 207 29.60 -16.79 -18.29
C HIS A 207 30.21 -16.45 -16.94
N ILE A 208 29.68 -16.99 -15.84
CA ILE A 208 30.05 -16.55 -14.50
C ILE A 208 30.46 -17.74 -13.62
N MET A 209 29.66 -18.80 -13.55
CA MET A 209 29.79 -19.83 -12.53
C MET A 209 30.53 -21.07 -12.97
N ASN A 210 30.29 -21.53 -14.20
CA ASN A 210 30.86 -22.75 -14.76
C ASN A 210 30.72 -23.97 -13.83
N LEU A 211 29.45 -24.32 -13.49
CA LEU A 211 29.10 -25.37 -12.52
C LEU A 211 29.49 -26.79 -12.96
N GLY A 212 30.03 -26.96 -14.17
CA GLY A 212 30.56 -28.23 -14.68
C GLY A 212 29.89 -28.72 -15.97
N PRO A 213 30.35 -29.86 -16.49
CA PRO A 213 29.85 -30.44 -17.74
C PRO A 213 28.44 -31.01 -17.52
N GLY A 214 27.43 -30.28 -17.86
CA GLY A 214 26.02 -30.68 -17.76
C GLY A 214 25.10 -29.52 -17.96
N ILE A 215 23.80 -29.80 -18.14
CA ILE A 215 22.77 -28.76 -18.20
C ILE A 215 22.33 -28.49 -16.77
N PRO A 216 22.66 -27.32 -16.19
CA PRO A 216 22.33 -27.05 -14.77
C PRO A 216 20.83 -26.96 -14.50
N VAL A 217 20.05 -26.65 -15.55
CA VAL A 217 18.60 -26.48 -15.42
C VAL A 217 17.85 -26.94 -16.66
N THR A 218 16.71 -27.62 -16.43
CA THR A 218 15.79 -28.05 -17.48
C THR A 218 14.36 -27.78 -17.04
N ALA A 219 13.63 -27.00 -17.85
CA ALA A 219 12.21 -26.68 -17.63
C ALA A 219 11.35 -27.52 -18.58
N THR A 220 10.35 -28.20 -18.05
CA THR A 220 9.38 -28.98 -18.84
C THR A 220 7.98 -28.76 -18.26
N GLY A 221 7.19 -27.93 -18.94
CA GLY A 221 5.86 -27.53 -18.46
C GLY A 221 5.96 -26.74 -17.15
N ASN A 222 5.50 -27.30 -16.04
CA ASN A 222 5.60 -26.73 -14.71
C ASN A 222 6.66 -27.40 -13.81
N LEU A 223 7.45 -28.31 -14.38
CA LEU A 223 8.54 -28.99 -13.69
C LEU A 223 9.88 -28.32 -14.05
N LEU A 224 10.64 -27.99 -13.03
CA LEU A 224 12.00 -27.48 -13.13
C LEU A 224 12.94 -28.50 -12.46
N VAL A 225 13.88 -29.03 -13.25
CA VAL A 225 14.92 -29.94 -12.77
C VAL A 225 16.24 -29.18 -12.75
N LEU A 226 16.86 -29.15 -11.58
CA LEU A 226 18.10 -28.43 -11.27
C LEU A 226 19.19 -29.44 -10.97
N ASN A 227 20.35 -29.36 -11.62
CA ASN A 227 21.49 -30.17 -11.32
C ASN A 227 22.60 -29.30 -10.72
N GLY A 228 22.55 -29.13 -9.40
CA GLY A 228 23.43 -28.22 -8.66
C GLY A 228 24.63 -28.91 -8.04
N LEU A 229 25.41 -28.14 -7.28
CA LEU A 229 26.65 -28.58 -6.62
C LEU A 229 26.40 -29.69 -5.57
N HIS A 230 25.20 -29.70 -4.98
CA HIS A 230 24.80 -30.65 -3.91
C HIS A 230 23.96 -31.83 -4.43
N GLY A 231 23.77 -31.94 -5.74
CA GLY A 231 22.98 -32.99 -6.39
C GLY A 231 21.75 -32.47 -7.13
N PRO A 232 20.94 -33.38 -7.69
CA PRO A 232 19.74 -33.01 -8.42
C PRO A 232 18.63 -32.56 -7.48
N PHE A 233 17.89 -31.53 -7.88
CA PHE A 233 16.72 -31.02 -7.20
C PHE A 233 15.59 -30.79 -8.21
N ALA A 234 14.38 -31.26 -7.91
CA ALA A 234 13.24 -31.12 -8.81
C ALA A 234 12.13 -30.31 -8.12
N LEU A 235 11.65 -29.30 -8.79
CA LEU A 235 10.60 -28.42 -8.33
C LEU A 235 9.39 -28.49 -9.26
N GLN A 236 8.22 -28.67 -8.70
CA GLN A 236 6.97 -28.44 -9.41
C GLN A 236 6.43 -27.06 -9.05
N VAL A 237 6.35 -26.17 -10.02
CA VAL A 237 5.92 -24.78 -9.82
C VAL A 237 4.45 -24.64 -10.19
N PHE A 238 3.66 -24.11 -9.27
CA PHE A 238 2.25 -23.83 -9.46
C PHE A 238 2.02 -22.33 -9.61
N TRP A 239 0.85 -21.94 -10.13
CA TRP A 239 0.51 -20.54 -10.36
C TRP A 239 0.66 -19.62 -9.13
N PRO A 240 0.35 -20.02 -7.88
CA PRO A 240 0.61 -19.18 -6.72
C PRO A 240 2.09 -18.89 -6.54
N SER A 241 2.92 -19.93 -6.62
CA SER A 241 4.38 -19.84 -6.48
C SER A 241 5.05 -19.10 -7.65
N ALA A 242 4.43 -19.08 -8.83
CA ALA A 242 4.88 -18.29 -9.96
C ALA A 242 4.64 -16.77 -9.80
N GLY A 243 4.06 -16.32 -8.68
CA GLY A 243 3.87 -14.91 -8.37
C GLY A 243 2.54 -14.32 -8.84
N VAL A 244 1.59 -15.16 -9.26
CA VAL A 244 0.23 -14.69 -9.61
C VAL A 244 -0.44 -14.05 -8.39
N HIS A 245 -0.24 -14.57 -7.18
CA HIS A 245 -0.69 -13.94 -5.93
C HIS A 245 -0.18 -12.51 -5.80
N SER A 246 1.13 -12.28 -5.97
CA SER A 246 1.72 -10.94 -5.91
C SER A 246 1.12 -10.01 -6.96
N MET A 247 0.84 -10.51 -8.17
CA MET A 247 0.20 -9.74 -9.23
C MET A 247 -1.23 -9.34 -8.87
N ILE A 248 -1.99 -10.22 -8.22
CA ILE A 248 -3.36 -9.91 -7.79
C ILE A 248 -3.35 -8.91 -6.63
N ILE A 249 -2.48 -9.12 -5.62
CA ILE A 249 -2.33 -8.16 -4.51
C ILE A 249 -1.91 -6.80 -5.04
N TYR A 250 -0.90 -6.75 -5.92
CA TYR A 250 -0.49 -5.54 -6.60
C TYR A 250 -1.67 -4.85 -7.28
N THR A 251 -2.45 -5.59 -8.07
CA THR A 251 -3.62 -5.07 -8.78
C THR A 251 -4.63 -4.43 -7.84
N LEU A 252 -4.98 -5.13 -6.74
CA LEU A 252 -5.95 -4.64 -5.76
C LEU A 252 -5.47 -3.37 -5.05
N VAL A 253 -4.22 -3.38 -4.58
CA VAL A 253 -3.62 -2.23 -3.88
C VAL A 253 -3.48 -1.04 -4.82
N MET A 254 -2.98 -1.26 -6.03
CA MET A 254 -2.80 -0.18 -7.01
C MET A 254 -4.12 0.38 -7.52
N LEU A 255 -5.14 -0.44 -7.73
CA LEU A 255 -6.48 0.06 -8.05
C LEU A 255 -7.00 0.95 -6.94
N ALA A 256 -6.97 0.49 -5.68
CA ALA A 256 -7.43 1.28 -4.54
C ALA A 256 -6.67 2.61 -4.43
N PHE A 257 -5.33 2.58 -4.55
CA PHE A 257 -4.46 3.75 -4.48
C PHE A 257 -4.72 4.75 -5.61
N LEU A 258 -4.73 4.27 -6.86
CA LEU A 258 -4.92 5.13 -8.04
C LEU A 258 -6.35 5.69 -8.14
N PHE A 259 -7.36 4.96 -7.67
CA PHE A 259 -8.73 5.50 -7.60
C PHE A 259 -8.79 6.75 -6.72
N LYS A 260 -8.09 6.76 -5.60
CA LYS A 260 -8.06 7.88 -4.66
C LYS A 260 -7.32 9.09 -5.22
N MET A 261 -6.31 8.90 -6.07
CA MET A 261 -5.52 9.99 -6.63
C MET A 261 -6.34 10.82 -7.64
N GLN A 262 -6.28 12.15 -7.50
CA GLN A 262 -6.93 13.10 -8.41
C GLN A 262 -6.01 13.44 -9.60
N ILE A 263 -5.66 12.42 -10.38
CA ILE A 263 -4.81 12.54 -11.57
C ILE A 263 -5.55 12.06 -12.82
N PRO A 264 -5.17 12.51 -14.03
CA PRO A 264 -5.77 12.09 -15.28
C PRO A 264 -5.69 10.57 -15.47
N ILE A 265 -6.75 9.98 -16.03
CA ILE A 265 -6.87 8.53 -16.23
C ILE A 265 -5.68 7.95 -17.02
N ARG A 266 -5.15 8.68 -18.01
CA ARG A 266 -3.98 8.25 -18.79
C ARG A 266 -2.77 7.98 -17.91
N ARG A 267 -2.48 8.85 -16.92
CA ARG A 267 -1.37 8.65 -15.98
C ARG A 267 -1.64 7.47 -15.03
N LYS A 268 -2.89 7.28 -14.60
CA LYS A 268 -3.26 6.10 -13.78
C LYS A 268 -2.95 4.80 -14.52
N ILE A 269 -3.34 4.72 -15.79
CA ILE A 269 -3.05 3.55 -16.63
C ILE A 269 -1.54 3.33 -16.78
N ILE A 270 -0.78 4.39 -17.06
CA ILE A 270 0.69 4.29 -17.20
C ILE A 270 1.32 3.78 -15.90
N TYR A 271 0.98 4.35 -14.75
CA TYR A 271 1.49 3.87 -13.46
C TYR A 271 1.08 2.42 -13.19
N PHE A 272 -0.17 2.07 -13.47
CA PHE A 272 -0.62 0.69 -13.32
C PHE A 272 0.21 -0.27 -14.16
N LEU A 273 0.44 0.02 -15.45
CA LEU A 273 1.19 -0.84 -16.36
C LEU A 273 2.67 -0.94 -15.97
N ILE A 274 3.33 0.18 -15.63
CA ILE A 274 4.73 0.16 -15.20
C ILE A 274 4.90 -0.70 -13.95
N GLY A 275 4.01 -0.55 -12.97
CA GLY A 275 4.09 -1.35 -11.76
C GLY A 275 3.73 -2.82 -11.99
N THR A 276 2.84 -3.14 -12.95
CA THR A 276 2.57 -4.52 -13.39
C THR A 276 3.85 -5.18 -13.92
N ILE A 277 4.56 -4.49 -14.82
CA ILE A 277 5.84 -4.98 -15.37
C ILE A 277 6.87 -5.14 -14.23
N GLY A 278 6.97 -4.15 -13.34
CA GLY A 278 7.89 -4.22 -12.20
C GLY A 278 7.58 -5.40 -11.27
N THR A 279 6.30 -5.65 -10.97
CA THR A 279 5.88 -6.80 -10.15
C THR A 279 6.20 -8.13 -10.84
N ALA A 280 5.97 -8.24 -12.15
CA ALA A 280 6.34 -9.41 -12.93
C ALA A 280 7.86 -9.65 -12.90
N THR A 281 8.66 -8.58 -13.02
CA THR A 281 10.12 -8.64 -12.92
C THR A 281 10.59 -9.10 -11.54
N VAL A 282 10.01 -8.57 -10.47
CA VAL A 282 10.32 -9.00 -9.08
C VAL A 282 10.00 -10.47 -8.88
N ASN A 283 8.86 -10.95 -9.39
CA ASN A 283 8.49 -12.37 -9.32
C ASN A 283 9.49 -13.25 -10.10
N LEU A 284 9.93 -12.81 -11.27
CA LEU A 284 10.95 -13.52 -12.05
C LEU A 284 12.29 -13.59 -11.29
N ILE A 285 12.74 -12.47 -10.71
CA ILE A 285 13.97 -12.44 -9.89
C ILE A 285 13.84 -13.39 -8.70
N ARG A 286 12.65 -13.48 -8.09
CA ARG A 286 12.39 -14.43 -7.01
C ARG A 286 12.55 -15.87 -7.45
N ILE A 287 11.97 -16.27 -8.59
CA ILE A 287 12.10 -17.64 -9.13
C ILE A 287 13.57 -17.96 -9.41
N ILE A 288 14.28 -17.04 -10.08
CA ILE A 288 15.72 -17.20 -10.35
C ILE A 288 16.52 -17.36 -9.04
N SER A 289 16.21 -16.55 -8.02
CA SER A 289 16.88 -16.65 -6.72
C SER A 289 16.64 -17.98 -6.03
N LEU A 290 15.42 -18.54 -6.12
CA LEU A 290 15.06 -19.85 -5.58
C LEU A 290 15.78 -20.98 -6.32
N SER A 291 15.86 -20.90 -7.63
CA SER A 291 16.58 -21.86 -8.47
C SER A 291 18.07 -21.81 -8.18
N MET A 292 18.65 -20.61 -8.07
CA MET A 292 20.07 -20.43 -7.72
C MET A 292 20.37 -20.93 -6.30
N PHE A 293 19.47 -20.74 -5.35
CA PHE A 293 19.62 -21.26 -4.00
C PHE A 293 19.68 -22.80 -3.98
N ALA A 294 18.83 -23.47 -4.75
CA ALA A 294 18.85 -24.93 -4.89
C ALA A 294 20.09 -25.43 -5.65
N LEU A 295 20.61 -24.67 -6.62
CA LEU A 295 21.80 -25.04 -7.39
C LEU A 295 23.11 -24.95 -6.59
N ILE A 296 23.21 -23.93 -5.72
CA ILE A 296 24.47 -23.55 -5.08
C ILE A 296 24.53 -23.85 -3.60
N VAL A 297 23.40 -23.64 -2.87
CA VAL A 297 23.44 -23.62 -1.42
C VAL A 297 23.00 -24.97 -0.82
N THR A 298 21.85 -25.49 -1.22
CA THR A 298 21.32 -26.72 -0.61
C THR A 298 20.27 -27.41 -1.48
N THR A 299 20.22 -28.73 -1.39
CA THR A 299 19.13 -29.57 -1.91
C THR A 299 18.18 -30.06 -0.79
N ASN A 300 18.36 -29.58 0.44
CA ASN A 300 17.46 -29.86 1.54
C ASN A 300 16.13 -29.11 1.35
N VAL A 301 15.05 -29.87 1.22
CA VAL A 301 13.71 -29.33 0.96
C VAL A 301 13.27 -28.35 2.05
N HIS A 302 13.54 -28.64 3.33
CA HIS A 302 13.12 -27.78 4.44
C HIS A 302 13.83 -26.42 4.44
N GLU A 303 15.14 -26.39 4.16
CA GLU A 303 15.90 -25.14 4.03
C GLU A 303 15.43 -24.33 2.83
N TRP A 304 15.15 -25.03 1.72
CA TRP A 304 14.63 -24.40 0.51
C TRP A 304 13.24 -23.79 0.73
N GLU A 305 12.33 -24.51 1.40
CA GLU A 305 10.99 -24.01 1.75
C GLU A 305 11.06 -22.78 2.65
N THR A 306 11.95 -22.79 3.65
CA THR A 306 12.19 -21.61 4.51
C THR A 306 12.65 -20.40 3.69
N PHE A 307 13.60 -20.61 2.78
CA PHE A 307 14.05 -19.53 1.89
C PHE A 307 12.94 -19.07 0.92
N HIS A 308 12.17 -20.01 0.37
CA HIS A 308 11.03 -19.74 -0.51
C HIS A 308 9.98 -18.83 0.16
N SER A 309 9.63 -19.15 1.38
CA SER A 309 8.68 -18.38 2.19
C SER A 309 9.16 -16.94 2.41
N VAL A 310 10.38 -16.78 2.90
CA VAL A 310 10.98 -15.47 3.21
C VAL A 310 11.23 -14.62 1.94
N ALA A 311 11.73 -15.23 0.86
CA ALA A 311 12.06 -14.53 -0.37
C ALA A 311 10.82 -13.88 -1.02
N GLY A 312 9.67 -14.56 -0.95
CA GLY A 312 8.41 -14.03 -1.51
C GLY A 312 8.01 -12.69 -0.92
N GLU A 313 8.18 -12.55 0.38
CA GLU A 313 7.78 -11.38 1.14
C GLU A 313 8.78 -10.23 1.05
N ILE A 314 10.05 -10.54 1.28
CA ILE A 314 11.13 -9.54 1.28
C ILE A 314 11.31 -8.89 -0.09
N MET A 315 11.01 -9.59 -1.18
CA MET A 315 11.17 -9.01 -2.51
C MET A 315 9.94 -8.20 -2.94
N PHE A 316 8.73 -8.72 -2.72
CA PHE A 316 7.51 -8.10 -3.23
C PHE A 316 7.07 -6.87 -2.41
N LEU A 317 7.10 -6.95 -1.07
CA LEU A 317 6.55 -5.89 -0.22
C LEU A 317 7.35 -4.58 -0.28
N PRO A 318 8.69 -4.60 -0.19
CA PRO A 318 9.49 -3.39 -0.39
C PRO A 318 9.31 -2.80 -1.79
N TRP A 319 9.24 -3.65 -2.82
CA TRP A 319 8.96 -3.19 -4.18
C TRP A 319 7.66 -2.38 -4.24
N LEU A 320 6.57 -2.94 -3.74
CA LEU A 320 5.26 -2.29 -3.73
C LEU A 320 5.29 -0.96 -2.97
N GLY A 321 5.91 -0.96 -1.78
CA GLY A 321 6.05 0.24 -0.96
C GLY A 321 6.87 1.33 -1.63
N ILE A 322 8.05 0.99 -2.16
CA ILE A 322 8.91 1.92 -2.88
C ILE A 322 8.18 2.48 -4.11
N TYR A 323 7.48 1.64 -4.86
CA TYR A 323 6.78 2.06 -6.05
C TYR A 323 5.66 3.07 -5.76
N ILE A 324 4.87 2.85 -4.71
CA ILE A 324 3.86 3.82 -4.24
C ILE A 324 4.51 5.16 -3.87
N VAL A 325 5.63 5.13 -3.13
CA VAL A 325 6.38 6.33 -2.76
C VAL A 325 6.88 7.06 -4.00
N VAL A 326 7.43 6.37 -4.99
CA VAL A 326 7.90 6.96 -6.26
C VAL A 326 6.75 7.66 -7.00
N ILE A 327 5.55 7.06 -7.07
CA ILE A 327 4.37 7.70 -7.66
C ILE A 327 4.02 8.98 -6.90
N MET A 328 3.97 8.93 -5.56
CA MET A 328 3.64 10.10 -4.74
C MET A 328 4.63 11.26 -4.95
N PHE A 329 5.94 10.96 -4.96
CA PHE A 329 6.97 11.96 -5.25
C PHE A 329 6.86 12.55 -6.66
N THR A 330 6.61 11.71 -7.65
CA THR A 330 6.51 12.13 -9.05
C THR A 330 5.32 13.06 -9.24
N GLU A 331 4.14 12.67 -8.76
CA GLU A 331 2.93 13.50 -8.85
C GLU A 331 3.03 14.77 -7.99
N GLY A 332 3.67 14.71 -6.83
CA GLY A 332 3.96 15.88 -6.01
C GLY A 332 4.82 16.91 -6.77
N LYS A 333 5.89 16.46 -7.44
CA LYS A 333 6.74 17.35 -8.28
C LYS A 333 5.97 17.92 -9.47
N ILE A 334 5.13 17.13 -10.14
CA ILE A 334 4.33 17.59 -11.29
C ILE A 334 3.32 18.64 -10.84
N THR A 335 2.59 18.38 -9.76
CA THR A 335 1.59 19.30 -9.21
C THR A 335 2.23 20.63 -8.81
N ARG A 336 3.39 20.57 -8.14
CA ARG A 336 4.14 21.77 -7.77
C ARG A 336 4.57 22.59 -9.01
N LYS A 337 5.11 21.95 -10.04
CA LYS A 337 5.49 22.63 -11.30
C LYS A 337 4.28 23.31 -11.95
N LEU A 338 3.12 22.66 -11.98
CA LEU A 338 1.90 23.22 -12.55
C LEU A 338 1.39 24.42 -11.74
N GLN A 339 1.49 24.37 -10.41
CA GLN A 339 1.11 25.49 -9.53
C GLN A 339 2.02 26.71 -9.74
N ILE A 340 3.34 26.50 -9.82
CA ILE A 340 4.31 27.57 -10.11
C ILE A 340 4.04 28.18 -11.50
N ALA A 341 3.79 27.38 -12.53
CA ALA A 341 3.46 27.87 -13.88
C ALA A 341 2.16 28.67 -13.88
N ALA A 342 1.12 28.22 -13.17
CA ALA A 342 -0.15 28.94 -13.05
C ALA A 342 0.00 30.27 -12.29
N ALA A 343 0.87 30.34 -11.27
CA ALA A 343 1.16 31.57 -10.54
C ALA A 343 1.91 32.62 -11.42
N ARG A 344 2.81 32.17 -12.28
CA ARG A 344 3.52 33.04 -13.24
C ARG A 344 2.56 33.65 -14.29
N THR A 345 1.52 32.87 -14.68
CA THR A 345 0.54 33.33 -15.70
C THR A 345 -0.54 34.25 -15.10
N ASN A 346 -0.77 34.22 -13.81
CA ASN A 346 -1.80 35.02 -13.15
C ASN A 346 -1.33 35.49 -11.75
N PRO A 347 -0.54 36.60 -11.69
CA PRO A 347 0.13 37.07 -10.47
C PRO A 347 -0.85 37.49 -9.34
N ASN A 348 -2.14 37.66 -9.65
CA ASN A 348 -3.17 37.99 -8.66
C ASN A 348 -3.72 36.77 -7.90
N LYS A 349 -3.31 35.55 -8.25
CA LYS A 349 -3.62 34.34 -7.45
C LYS A 349 -2.50 34.09 -6.44
N THR A 350 -2.71 34.46 -5.19
CA THR A 350 -1.81 34.13 -4.08
C THR A 350 -1.57 32.63 -4.00
N VAL A 351 -0.33 32.20 -4.24
CA VAL A 351 0.13 30.82 -3.96
C VAL A 351 0.15 30.65 -2.44
N PRO A 352 -0.44 29.62 -1.86
CA PRO A 352 -0.35 29.39 -0.43
C PRO A 352 1.11 29.29 0.00
N THR A 353 1.53 30.12 0.93
CA THR A 353 2.93 30.23 1.42
C THR A 353 3.50 28.91 1.98
N SER A 354 2.64 27.96 2.31
CA SER A 354 3.01 26.62 2.80
C SER A 354 3.68 25.71 1.76
N ILE A 355 3.70 26.11 0.49
CA ILE A 355 4.23 25.32 -0.63
C ILE A 355 5.64 25.77 -1.04
N ILE A 356 6.09 26.94 -0.57
CA ILE A 356 7.40 27.52 -0.90
C ILE A 356 8.43 27.01 0.10
N THR A 357 9.30 26.10 -0.34
CA THR A 357 10.45 25.66 0.50
C THR A 357 11.52 26.75 0.54
N PRO A 358 12.43 26.74 1.56
CA PRO A 358 13.56 27.67 1.64
C PRO A 358 14.45 27.70 0.39
N ALA A 359 14.56 26.58 -0.32
CA ALA A 359 15.32 26.49 -1.58
C ALA A 359 14.71 27.34 -2.71
N ASP A 360 13.38 27.42 -2.80
CA ASP A 360 12.70 28.22 -3.83
C ASP A 360 12.83 29.74 -3.58
N ARG A 361 13.11 30.15 -2.33
CA ARG A 361 13.40 31.57 -1.99
C ARG A 361 14.77 31.99 -2.47
N LEU A 362 15.72 31.07 -2.57
CA LEU A 362 17.07 31.37 -3.07
C LEU A 362 17.10 31.54 -4.59
N ASP A 363 16.37 30.71 -5.32
CA ASP A 363 16.27 30.83 -6.79
C ASP A 363 15.55 32.10 -7.20
N ASN A 364 14.49 32.53 -6.49
CA ASN A 364 13.79 33.76 -6.76
C ASN A 364 14.64 35.01 -6.45
N LYS A 365 15.58 34.95 -5.49
CA LYS A 365 16.50 36.03 -5.18
C LYS A 365 17.56 36.23 -6.26
N ASN A 366 17.98 35.15 -6.93
CA ASN A 366 18.94 35.21 -8.03
C ASN A 366 18.29 35.76 -9.31
N ASP A 367 17.01 35.50 -9.56
CA ASP A 367 16.26 36.06 -10.69
C ASP A 367 16.04 37.59 -10.53
N ASP A 368 15.83 38.07 -9.30
CA ASP A 368 15.71 39.53 -9.02
C ASP A 368 17.06 40.27 -9.15
N TYR A 369 18.19 39.62 -8.82
CA TYR A 369 19.52 40.22 -9.01
C TYR A 369 19.89 40.32 -10.51
N ASN A 370 19.50 39.37 -11.34
CA ASN A 370 19.77 39.41 -12.77
C ASN A 370 18.87 40.39 -13.53
N ASN A 371 17.66 40.69 -13.05
CA ASN A 371 16.77 41.68 -13.64
C ASN A 371 17.12 43.12 -13.25
N THR A 372 17.77 43.33 -12.09
CA THR A 372 18.24 44.68 -11.69
C THR A 372 19.57 45.07 -12.33
N ALA A 373 20.36 44.12 -12.83
CA ALA A 373 21.62 44.41 -13.55
C ALA A 373 21.42 44.80 -15.02
N ALA A 374 20.21 44.69 -15.57
CA ALA A 374 19.90 45.00 -16.97
C ALA A 374 19.34 46.45 -17.21
N ILE A 375 19.20 47.25 -16.15
CA ILE A 375 18.84 48.71 -16.30
C ILE A 375 20.14 49.49 -16.41
N SER A 376 20.59 49.69 -17.64
CA SER A 376 21.69 50.58 -18.01
C SER A 376 21.33 52.04 -17.70
N PRO A 377 22.24 52.82 -17.07
CA PRO A 377 22.03 54.25 -16.88
C PRO A 377 22.37 55.03 -18.13
N LYS A 378 21.42 55.19 -19.03
CA LYS A 378 21.43 56.19 -20.09
C LYS A 378 20.08 56.89 -20.06
N ASP A 379 20.00 57.97 -19.28
CA ASP A 379 19.16 59.14 -19.51
C ASP A 379 19.12 60.01 -18.23
N SER A 380 20.23 60.72 -18.00
CA SER A 380 20.22 61.91 -17.14
C SER A 380 21.30 62.91 -17.60
N LEU A 381 21.11 63.56 -18.71
CA LEU A 381 21.77 64.77 -19.05
C LEU A 381 20.90 65.53 -20.05
N LYS A 382 19.88 66.21 -19.54
CA LYS A 382 19.36 67.46 -20.19
C LYS A 382 19.43 68.57 -19.17
N THR A 383 20.51 69.30 -19.33
CA THR A 383 20.76 70.57 -18.74
C THR A 383 19.68 71.55 -19.16
N ASP A 384 19.03 72.11 -18.17
CA ASP A 384 18.23 73.33 -18.31
C ASP A 384 19.18 74.55 -18.27
N LYS A 385 19.30 75.22 -19.40
CA LYS A 385 19.90 76.56 -19.52
C LYS A 385 18.73 77.51 -19.60
N ARG A 386 18.52 78.32 -18.56
CA ARG A 386 17.92 79.62 -18.63
C ARG A 386 18.61 80.59 -17.67
N GLU A 387 19.25 81.57 -18.29
CA GLU A 387 19.29 82.96 -17.97
C GLU A 387 19.69 83.43 -16.54
N PHE A 388 20.81 83.98 -16.37
CA PHE A 388 21.20 85.43 -16.45
C PHE A 388 22.70 85.49 -16.50
#